data_aafae780db34ac51b2dc38a74e9a0ef2
#
_entry.id   aafae780db34ac51b2dc38a74e9a0ef2
#
_cell.length_a   1.000
_cell.length_b   1.000
_cell.length_c   1.000
_cell.angle_alpha   90.00
_cell.angle_beta   90.00
_cell.angle_gamma   90.00
#
_symmetry.space_group_name_H-M   'P 1'
#
loop_
_entity.id
_entity.type
_entity.pdbx_description
1 polymer ?
#
loop_
_entity_poly.entity_id
_entity_poly.type
_entity_poly.pdbx_seq_one_letter_code
_entity_poly.pdbx_strand_id
1 'polypeptide(L)'
;KRGEVPEWNDIVKLGKGESAVNEYWIKPADSSEYRLFNQGCYHMDKDGDDVLVIILSDRTYEQQIRNHMEDALHTAEAANRAKSQFLSNMSHDIRTPMNAIVGFSQLMLRHYNNPDKVRNYSEKIVVSSQHLLSLINDVLDMSKIESGKTTLNLCDVNLADIINETDNIIRPQAKKKNQTFVVKSDGVEYCCITADKLRLSQILINILSNAVKYTEEGGNITFEIKEIKVTNPQIVKYKFIISDNGIGMSEEYLKDIFKPFTREETSLTDAVQGTGLGMAITKNLIDLMGGTIKVLSTQGVGTTYEVTMEFRIADINTNKDLWNRYNIPKHENEQNHVLVGKNFLIAEDNGINSDMLKELLKEEGAACDCAKNGMAAVDMFRHSKKGQYDLIFMDVQMPDMDGYEATRAIRQMKHPD
;
A
#
# COMPACT_ATOMS: atom_id res chain seq x y z
N LYS A 1 -1.25 -42.70 -14.07
CA LYS A 1 -0.79 -44.08 -14.07
C LYS A 1 -0.36 -44.38 -15.50
N ARG A 2 0.86 -44.88 -15.75
CA ARG A 2 1.27 -45.45 -17.04
C ARG A 2 0.40 -46.68 -17.28
N GLY A 3 -0.59 -46.59 -18.18
CA GLY A 3 -1.42 -47.71 -18.55
C GLY A 3 -0.57 -48.71 -19.35
N GLU A 4 -0.66 -49.98 -19.01
CA GLU A 4 -0.13 -51.03 -19.82
C GLU A 4 -0.90 -51.06 -21.15
N VAL A 5 -0.18 -51.18 -22.27
CA VAL A 5 -0.78 -51.33 -23.58
C VAL A 5 -1.61 -52.63 -23.53
N PRO A 6 -2.91 -52.63 -23.91
CA PRO A 6 -3.70 -53.87 -23.88
C PRO A 6 -3.01 -54.95 -24.69
N GLU A 7 -2.92 -56.18 -24.14
CA GLU A 7 -2.40 -57.26 -24.90
C GLU A 7 -3.31 -57.56 -26.10
N TRP A 8 -2.74 -57.85 -27.23
CA TRP A 8 -3.48 -58.16 -28.45
C TRP A 8 -4.59 -59.19 -28.24
N ASN A 9 -4.37 -60.13 -27.33
CA ASN A 9 -5.32 -61.18 -26.93
C ASN A 9 -6.62 -60.61 -26.29
N ASP A 10 -6.57 -59.44 -25.68
CA ASP A 10 -7.76 -58.82 -25.08
C ASP A 10 -8.59 -58.08 -26.10
N ILE A 11 -7.96 -57.58 -27.17
CA ILE A 11 -8.64 -56.91 -28.28
C ILE A 11 -9.37 -57.93 -29.16
N VAL A 12 -8.76 -59.10 -29.39
CA VAL A 12 -9.33 -60.19 -30.24
C VAL A 12 -10.54 -60.87 -29.56
N LYS A 13 -10.74 -60.75 -28.28
CA LYS A 13 -11.90 -61.30 -27.53
C LYS A 13 -13.19 -60.52 -27.65
N LEU A 14 -13.16 -59.35 -28.32
CA LEU A 14 -14.39 -58.55 -28.55
C LEU A 14 -15.38 -59.32 -29.41
N GLY A 15 -16.62 -59.48 -28.93
CA GLY A 15 -17.70 -60.10 -29.70
C GLY A 15 -18.20 -59.16 -30.81
N LYS A 16 -18.96 -59.69 -31.78
CA LYS A 16 -19.59 -58.91 -32.84
C LYS A 16 -20.43 -57.76 -32.26
N GLY A 17 -20.19 -56.55 -32.69
CA GLY A 17 -20.89 -55.36 -32.20
C GLY A 17 -20.33 -54.79 -30.90
N GLU A 18 -19.30 -55.36 -30.32
CA GLU A 18 -18.63 -54.83 -29.14
C GLU A 18 -17.52 -53.84 -29.53
N SER A 19 -17.24 -52.90 -28.63
CA SER A 19 -16.17 -51.91 -28.78
C SER A 19 -15.41 -51.76 -27.46
N ALA A 20 -14.10 -51.55 -27.56
CA ALA A 20 -13.26 -51.17 -26.44
C ALA A 20 -12.52 -49.88 -26.75
N VAL A 21 -12.44 -49.03 -25.76
CA VAL A 21 -11.69 -47.75 -25.85
C VAL A 21 -10.69 -47.70 -24.73
N ASN A 22 -9.42 -47.54 -25.09
CA ASN A 22 -8.31 -47.46 -24.14
C ASN A 22 -7.48 -46.20 -24.37
N GLU A 23 -6.99 -45.61 -23.30
CA GLU A 23 -6.05 -44.48 -23.34
C GLU A 23 -4.72 -44.88 -22.73
N TYR A 24 -3.63 -44.55 -23.41
CA TYR A 24 -2.28 -44.85 -22.93
C TYR A 24 -1.26 -43.84 -23.45
N TRP A 25 -0.19 -43.67 -22.69
CA TRP A 25 0.94 -42.85 -23.07
C TRP A 25 2.00 -43.67 -23.78
N ILE A 26 2.29 -43.32 -25.04
CA ILE A 26 3.36 -43.94 -25.82
C ILE A 26 4.49 -42.95 -26.01
N LYS A 27 5.71 -43.44 -25.96
CA LYS A 27 6.88 -42.73 -26.46
C LYS A 27 7.16 -43.19 -27.88
N PRO A 28 6.86 -42.38 -28.93
CA PRO A 28 7.17 -42.71 -30.31
C PRO A 28 8.70 -42.91 -30.48
N ALA A 29 9.11 -43.77 -31.39
CA ALA A 29 10.52 -44.06 -31.61
C ALA A 29 11.33 -42.89 -32.13
N ASP A 30 10.65 -41.92 -32.76
CA ASP A 30 11.20 -40.69 -33.34
C ASP A 30 11.07 -39.47 -32.42
N SER A 31 10.58 -39.65 -31.18
CA SER A 31 10.33 -38.58 -30.23
C SER A 31 10.98 -38.80 -28.88
N SER A 32 11.44 -37.74 -28.24
CA SER A 32 11.89 -37.74 -26.83
C SER A 32 10.75 -37.68 -25.83
N GLU A 33 9.55 -37.31 -26.29
CA GLU A 33 8.38 -37.02 -25.43
C GLU A 33 7.32 -38.13 -25.53
N TYR A 34 6.57 -38.29 -24.44
CA TYR A 34 5.40 -39.20 -24.42
C TYR A 34 4.19 -38.50 -25.02
N ARG A 35 3.42 -39.21 -25.83
CA ARG A 35 2.15 -38.74 -26.41
C ARG A 35 1.00 -39.58 -25.91
N LEU A 36 -0.15 -38.95 -25.70
CA LEU A 36 -1.39 -39.61 -25.29
C LEU A 36 -2.14 -40.11 -26.53
N PHE A 37 -2.36 -41.41 -26.62
CA PHE A 37 -3.16 -42.01 -27.67
C PHE A 37 -4.44 -42.60 -27.11
N ASN A 38 -5.54 -42.34 -27.83
CA ASN A 38 -6.81 -43.03 -27.62
C ASN A 38 -6.93 -44.09 -28.72
N GLN A 39 -7.12 -45.35 -28.33
CA GLN A 39 -7.32 -46.48 -29.21
C GLN A 39 -8.75 -46.96 -29.07
N GLY A 40 -9.54 -46.85 -30.13
CA GLY A 40 -10.86 -47.47 -30.26
C GLY A 40 -10.75 -48.77 -31.09
N CYS A 41 -11.23 -49.85 -30.56
CA CYS A 41 -11.33 -51.12 -31.27
C CYS A 41 -12.83 -51.46 -31.45
N TYR A 42 -13.23 -51.77 -32.68
CA TYR A 42 -14.61 -52.07 -33.06
C TYR A 42 -14.65 -53.36 -33.84
N HIS A 43 -15.49 -54.31 -33.41
CA HIS A 43 -15.74 -55.55 -34.13
C HIS A 43 -17.06 -55.41 -34.89
N MET A 44 -17.00 -55.45 -36.23
CA MET A 44 -18.16 -55.26 -37.10
C MET A 44 -18.20 -56.33 -38.19
N ASP A 45 -19.40 -56.63 -38.73
CA ASP A 45 -19.61 -57.44 -39.89
C ASP A 45 -19.64 -56.55 -41.12
N LYS A 46 -18.85 -56.86 -42.11
CA LYS A 46 -18.87 -56.17 -43.43
C LYS A 46 -18.96 -57.22 -44.52
N ASP A 47 -20.13 -57.28 -45.18
CA ASP A 47 -20.40 -58.16 -46.32
C ASP A 47 -20.26 -59.67 -45.99
N GLY A 48 -20.46 -60.07 -44.71
CA GLY A 48 -20.30 -61.43 -44.22
C GLY A 48 -18.90 -61.80 -43.66
N ASP A 49 -17.99 -60.85 -43.76
CA ASP A 49 -16.66 -60.99 -43.16
C ASP A 49 -16.57 -60.28 -41.79
N ASP A 50 -15.93 -60.93 -40.82
CA ASP A 50 -15.62 -60.37 -39.51
C ASP A 50 -14.42 -59.39 -39.61
N VAL A 51 -14.68 -58.12 -39.41
CA VAL A 51 -13.67 -57.06 -39.51
C VAL A 51 -13.45 -56.41 -38.15
N LEU A 52 -12.20 -56.35 -37.72
CA LEU A 52 -11.77 -55.55 -36.57
C LEU A 52 -11.21 -54.22 -37.06
N VAL A 53 -11.86 -53.11 -36.65
CA VAL A 53 -11.42 -51.78 -36.97
C VAL A 53 -10.73 -51.17 -35.73
N ILE A 54 -9.48 -50.75 -35.91
CA ILE A 54 -8.70 -50.08 -34.87
C ILE A 54 -8.49 -48.62 -35.30
N ILE A 55 -8.97 -47.70 -34.46
CA ILE A 55 -8.77 -46.27 -34.66
C ILE A 55 -7.78 -45.79 -33.60
N LEU A 56 -6.66 -45.23 -34.05
CA LEU A 56 -5.69 -44.57 -33.18
C LEU A 56 -5.77 -43.08 -33.41
N SER A 57 -5.95 -42.33 -32.32
CA SER A 57 -5.94 -40.84 -32.36
C SER A 57 -4.97 -40.29 -31.33
N ASP A 58 -4.09 -39.40 -31.75
CA ASP A 58 -3.21 -38.65 -30.87
C ASP A 58 -4.03 -37.53 -30.16
N ARG A 59 -4.14 -37.60 -28.85
CA ARG A 59 -4.88 -36.70 -27.99
C ARG A 59 -3.98 -35.78 -27.17
N THR A 60 -2.67 -35.82 -27.41
CA THR A 60 -1.68 -35.10 -26.62
C THR A 60 -1.98 -33.59 -26.53
N TYR A 61 -2.30 -32.98 -27.67
CA TYR A 61 -2.60 -31.56 -27.75
C TYR A 61 -3.90 -31.20 -27.03
N GLU A 62 -4.96 -31.98 -27.17
CA GLU A 62 -6.21 -31.80 -26.48
C GLU A 62 -6.05 -31.90 -24.94
N GLN A 63 -5.23 -32.88 -24.50
CA GLN A 63 -4.94 -33.04 -23.07
C GLN A 63 -4.11 -31.90 -22.51
N GLN A 64 -3.13 -31.41 -23.28
CA GLN A 64 -2.35 -30.22 -22.88
C GLN A 64 -3.23 -29.00 -22.73
N ILE A 65 -4.12 -28.72 -23.70
CA ILE A 65 -5.10 -27.60 -23.61
C ILE A 65 -5.97 -27.78 -22.37
N ARG A 66 -6.49 -28.99 -22.13
CA ARG A 66 -7.33 -29.27 -20.96
C ARG A 66 -6.61 -28.96 -19.67
N ASN A 67 -5.38 -29.46 -19.51
CA ASN A 67 -4.56 -29.20 -18.32
C ASN A 67 -4.31 -27.68 -18.13
N HIS A 68 -3.97 -26.96 -19.19
CA HIS A 68 -3.79 -25.51 -19.14
C HIS A 68 -5.08 -24.77 -18.78
N MET A 69 -6.23 -25.24 -19.28
CA MET A 69 -7.53 -24.65 -18.91
C MET A 69 -7.89 -24.93 -17.44
N GLU A 70 -7.62 -26.14 -16.94
CA GLU A 70 -7.83 -26.50 -15.53
C GLU A 70 -6.93 -25.67 -14.62
N ASP A 71 -5.65 -25.52 -14.93
CA ASP A 71 -4.71 -24.69 -14.17
C ASP A 71 -5.13 -23.19 -14.18
N ALA A 72 -5.55 -22.69 -15.34
CA ALA A 72 -6.06 -21.33 -15.47
C ALA A 72 -7.35 -21.12 -14.66
N LEU A 73 -8.26 -22.09 -14.68
CA LEU A 73 -9.50 -22.07 -13.90
C LEU A 73 -9.20 -22.07 -12.40
N HIS A 74 -8.33 -22.98 -11.94
CA HIS A 74 -7.93 -23.03 -10.52
C HIS A 74 -7.29 -21.71 -10.06
N THR A 75 -6.43 -21.12 -10.90
CA THR A 75 -5.80 -19.84 -10.62
C THR A 75 -6.84 -18.71 -10.54
N ALA A 76 -7.79 -18.67 -11.48
CA ALA A 76 -8.86 -17.67 -11.49
C ALA A 76 -9.81 -17.82 -10.28
N GLU A 77 -10.17 -19.04 -9.91
CA GLU A 77 -11.00 -19.31 -8.74
C GLU A 77 -10.30 -18.93 -7.44
N ALA A 78 -9.00 -19.22 -7.31
CA ALA A 78 -8.20 -18.83 -6.15
C ALA A 78 -8.14 -17.29 -6.02
N ALA A 79 -7.90 -16.58 -7.12
CA ALA A 79 -7.92 -15.11 -7.15
C ALA A 79 -9.30 -14.54 -6.79
N ASN A 80 -10.40 -15.14 -7.30
CA ASN A 80 -11.75 -14.67 -6.99
C ASN A 80 -12.13 -14.93 -5.52
N ARG A 81 -11.72 -16.06 -4.95
CA ARG A 81 -11.89 -16.36 -3.52
C ARG A 81 -11.14 -15.37 -2.65
N ALA A 82 -9.88 -15.08 -2.97
CA ALA A 82 -9.08 -14.08 -2.27
C ALA A 82 -9.73 -12.68 -2.33
N LYS A 83 -10.23 -12.28 -3.51
CA LYS A 83 -10.96 -11.01 -3.68
C LYS A 83 -12.25 -10.94 -2.85
N SER A 84 -13.02 -12.03 -2.78
CA SER A 84 -14.26 -12.07 -1.99
C SER A 84 -13.97 -11.99 -0.49
N GLN A 85 -12.95 -12.71 -0.02
CA GLN A 85 -12.48 -12.65 1.35
C GLN A 85 -11.99 -11.25 1.72
N PHE A 86 -11.28 -10.59 0.79
CA PHE A 86 -10.87 -9.19 0.94
C PHE A 86 -12.04 -8.26 1.21
N LEU A 87 -13.06 -8.28 0.35
CA LEU A 87 -14.23 -7.41 0.50
C LEU A 87 -14.96 -7.66 1.83
N SER A 88 -15.03 -8.90 2.26
CA SER A 88 -15.63 -9.27 3.55
C SER A 88 -14.84 -8.71 4.73
N ASN A 89 -13.52 -8.91 4.74
CA ASN A 89 -12.63 -8.44 5.80
C ASN A 89 -12.62 -6.90 5.85
N MET A 90 -12.54 -6.22 4.69
CA MET A 90 -12.59 -4.77 4.61
C MET A 90 -13.90 -4.19 5.14
N SER A 91 -15.04 -4.83 4.83
CA SER A 91 -16.33 -4.40 5.37
C SER A 91 -16.36 -4.48 6.89
N HIS A 92 -15.77 -5.52 7.48
CA HIS A 92 -15.65 -5.66 8.92
C HIS A 92 -14.74 -4.59 9.54
N ASP A 93 -13.54 -4.41 8.94
CA ASP A 93 -12.51 -3.51 9.46
C ASP A 93 -12.88 -2.02 9.34
N ILE A 94 -13.68 -1.66 8.34
CA ILE A 94 -14.29 -0.33 8.20
C ILE A 94 -15.43 -0.15 9.21
N ARG A 95 -16.27 -1.16 9.43
CA ARG A 95 -17.44 -1.07 10.33
C ARG A 95 -17.03 -0.85 11.78
N THR A 96 -15.96 -1.48 12.24
CA THR A 96 -15.50 -1.40 13.64
C THR A 96 -15.16 0.03 14.07
N PRO A 97 -14.25 0.78 13.42
CA PRO A 97 -13.94 2.16 13.78
C PRO A 97 -15.15 3.08 13.54
N MET A 98 -15.95 2.85 12.50
CA MET A 98 -17.16 3.63 12.24
C MET A 98 -18.18 3.50 13.38
N ASN A 99 -18.42 2.29 13.86
CA ASN A 99 -19.30 2.06 15.01
C ASN A 99 -18.75 2.70 16.30
N ALA A 100 -17.42 2.68 16.48
CA ALA A 100 -16.77 3.36 17.60
C ALA A 100 -16.97 4.88 17.55
N ILE A 101 -16.77 5.51 16.37
CA ILE A 101 -17.01 6.93 16.17
C ILE A 101 -18.44 7.29 16.52
N VAL A 102 -19.43 6.58 15.95
CA VAL A 102 -20.85 6.82 16.20
C VAL A 102 -21.19 6.60 17.67
N GLY A 103 -20.73 5.50 18.26
CA GLY A 103 -21.02 5.15 19.66
C GLY A 103 -20.44 6.16 20.65
N PHE A 104 -19.17 6.57 20.48
CA PHE A 104 -18.56 7.59 21.36
C PHE A 104 -19.16 8.98 21.15
N SER A 105 -19.56 9.34 19.93
CA SER A 105 -20.31 10.59 19.66
C SER A 105 -21.64 10.63 20.41
N GLN A 106 -22.40 9.52 20.40
CA GLN A 106 -23.64 9.42 21.16
C GLN A 106 -23.41 9.46 22.68
N LEU A 107 -22.34 8.81 23.18
CA LEU A 107 -21.97 8.87 24.59
C LEU A 107 -21.54 10.28 25.03
N MET A 108 -20.83 11.00 24.16
CA MET A 108 -20.43 12.39 24.38
C MET A 108 -21.66 13.29 24.54
N LEU A 109 -22.67 13.15 23.68
CA LEU A 109 -23.94 13.87 23.78
C LEU A 109 -24.71 13.58 25.06
N ARG A 110 -24.64 12.32 25.56
CA ARG A 110 -25.31 11.94 26.83
C ARG A 110 -24.58 12.43 28.08
N HIS A 111 -23.27 12.68 27.96
CA HIS A 111 -22.42 13.06 29.10
C HIS A 111 -21.80 14.45 28.94
N TYR A 112 -22.44 15.34 28.16
CA TYR A 112 -21.92 16.66 27.83
C TYR A 112 -21.55 17.52 29.06
N ASN A 113 -22.19 17.28 30.20
CA ASN A 113 -21.91 17.95 31.46
C ASN A 113 -20.68 17.42 32.23
N ASN A 114 -19.99 16.39 31.72
CA ASN A 114 -18.80 15.83 32.35
C ASN A 114 -17.58 16.01 31.42
N PRO A 115 -16.76 17.03 31.66
CA PRO A 115 -15.63 17.38 30.79
C PRO A 115 -14.62 16.23 30.59
N ASP A 116 -14.33 15.44 31.64
CA ASP A 116 -13.37 14.34 31.57
C ASP A 116 -13.90 13.21 30.66
N LYS A 117 -15.17 12.89 30.73
CA LYS A 117 -15.80 11.91 29.85
C LYS A 117 -15.85 12.40 28.42
N VAL A 118 -16.21 13.69 28.21
CA VAL A 118 -16.25 14.30 26.89
C VAL A 118 -14.86 14.24 26.26
N ARG A 119 -13.81 14.63 26.97
CA ARG A 119 -12.42 14.56 26.51
C ARG A 119 -12.02 13.12 26.12
N ASN A 120 -12.27 12.16 27.00
CA ASN A 120 -11.94 10.74 26.73
C ASN A 120 -12.68 10.20 25.49
N TYR A 121 -13.97 10.54 25.31
CA TYR A 121 -14.73 10.13 24.14
C TYR A 121 -14.22 10.82 22.86
N SER A 122 -13.87 12.11 22.92
CA SER A 122 -13.27 12.84 21.81
C SER A 122 -11.96 12.23 21.36
N GLU A 123 -11.07 11.89 22.29
CA GLU A 123 -9.80 11.22 22.02
C GLU A 123 -10.02 9.87 21.30
N LYS A 124 -11.02 9.08 21.75
CA LYS A 124 -11.37 7.81 21.12
C LYS A 124 -11.97 7.98 19.71
N ILE A 125 -12.75 9.04 19.49
CA ILE A 125 -13.28 9.37 18.16
C ILE A 125 -12.12 9.72 17.22
N VAL A 126 -11.19 10.57 17.65
CA VAL A 126 -10.01 10.95 16.84
C VAL A 126 -9.19 9.72 16.46
N VAL A 127 -8.86 8.85 17.41
CA VAL A 127 -8.10 7.62 17.17
C VAL A 127 -8.83 6.71 16.17
N SER A 128 -10.15 6.52 16.34
CA SER A 128 -10.95 5.68 15.43
C SER A 128 -11.06 6.27 14.03
N SER A 129 -11.17 7.59 13.92
CA SER A 129 -11.21 8.31 12.63
C SER A 129 -9.89 8.21 11.88
N GLN A 130 -8.76 8.40 12.58
CA GLN A 130 -7.42 8.24 12.01
C GLN A 130 -7.20 6.80 11.50
N HIS A 131 -7.65 5.81 12.27
CA HIS A 131 -7.59 4.42 11.84
C HIS A 131 -8.43 4.16 10.58
N LEU A 132 -9.65 4.71 10.52
CA LEU A 132 -10.52 4.59 9.33
C LEU A 132 -9.91 5.24 8.10
N LEU A 133 -9.31 6.43 8.24
CA LEU A 133 -8.61 7.11 7.14
C LEU A 133 -7.42 6.30 6.63
N SER A 134 -6.63 5.71 7.54
CA SER A 134 -5.53 4.81 7.15
C SER A 134 -6.03 3.61 6.35
N LEU A 135 -7.11 2.95 6.80
CA LEU A 135 -7.73 1.84 6.08
C LEU A 135 -8.19 2.22 4.66
N ILE A 136 -8.87 3.35 4.53
CA ILE A 136 -9.34 3.85 3.23
C ILE A 136 -8.16 4.11 2.30
N ASN A 137 -7.11 4.77 2.79
CA ASN A 137 -5.92 5.06 2.00
C ASN A 137 -5.18 3.77 1.58
N ASP A 138 -5.07 2.76 2.46
CA ASP A 138 -4.48 1.46 2.13
C ASP A 138 -5.25 0.77 0.98
N VAL A 139 -6.59 0.80 1.03
CA VAL A 139 -7.45 0.23 -0.02
C VAL A 139 -7.30 0.97 -1.34
N LEU A 140 -7.27 2.31 -1.30
CA LEU A 140 -7.08 3.14 -2.49
C LEU A 140 -5.70 2.93 -3.11
N ASP A 141 -4.65 2.85 -2.29
CA ASP A 141 -3.29 2.58 -2.77
C ASP A 141 -3.21 1.17 -3.39
N MET A 142 -3.79 0.14 -2.75
CA MET A 142 -3.83 -1.21 -3.32
C MET A 142 -4.57 -1.25 -4.65
N SER A 143 -5.72 -0.57 -4.77
CA SER A 143 -6.49 -0.49 -6.02
C SER A 143 -5.70 0.20 -7.15
N LYS A 144 -4.96 1.28 -6.83
CA LYS A 144 -4.09 1.96 -7.80
C LYS A 144 -2.93 1.08 -8.25
N ILE A 145 -2.34 0.31 -7.33
CA ILE A 145 -1.25 -0.63 -7.60
C ILE A 145 -1.74 -1.75 -8.52
N GLU A 146 -2.85 -2.42 -8.18
CA GLU A 146 -3.41 -3.52 -8.99
C GLU A 146 -3.79 -3.09 -10.39
N SER A 147 -4.29 -1.86 -10.55
CA SER A 147 -4.64 -1.30 -11.87
C SER A 147 -3.43 -0.80 -12.68
N GLY A 148 -2.20 -0.86 -12.14
CA GLY A 148 -0.99 -0.34 -12.78
C GLY A 148 -1.00 1.18 -12.98
N LYS A 149 -1.87 1.91 -12.28
CA LYS A 149 -2.04 3.36 -12.41
C LYS A 149 -1.16 4.17 -11.46
N THR A 150 -0.38 3.52 -10.61
CA THR A 150 0.51 4.22 -9.68
C THR A 150 1.70 4.78 -10.45
N THR A 151 1.82 6.10 -10.47
CA THR A 151 2.96 6.83 -11.03
C THR A 151 3.80 7.42 -9.89
N LEU A 152 5.14 7.42 -10.06
CA LEU A 152 6.04 8.07 -9.11
C LEU A 152 6.12 9.57 -9.39
N ASN A 153 6.02 10.37 -8.36
CA ASN A 153 6.26 11.81 -8.42
C ASN A 153 7.70 12.10 -7.95
N LEU A 154 8.64 11.96 -8.89
CA LEU A 154 10.06 12.16 -8.61
C LEU A 154 10.37 13.63 -8.47
N CYS A 155 10.96 14.03 -7.35
CA CYS A 155 11.47 15.38 -7.09
C CYS A 155 12.81 15.31 -6.34
N ASP A 156 13.54 16.40 -6.35
CA ASP A 156 14.77 16.48 -5.58
C ASP A 156 14.42 16.71 -4.11
N VAL A 157 14.91 15.80 -3.27
CA VAL A 157 14.60 15.75 -1.84
C VAL A 157 15.88 15.57 -1.03
N ASN A 158 15.83 16.06 0.20
CA ASN A 158 16.87 15.76 1.18
C ASN A 158 16.47 14.52 1.97
N LEU A 159 17.27 13.46 1.90
CA LEU A 159 17.02 12.21 2.62
C LEU A 159 16.97 12.43 4.15
N ALA A 160 17.78 13.34 4.68
CA ALA A 160 17.79 13.65 6.09
C ALA A 160 16.47 14.25 6.58
N ASP A 161 15.77 15.04 5.75
CA ASP A 161 14.44 15.56 6.11
C ASP A 161 13.42 14.43 6.19
N ILE A 162 13.47 13.46 5.26
CA ILE A 162 12.60 12.28 5.29
C ILE A 162 12.85 11.45 6.56
N ILE A 163 14.12 11.25 6.93
CA ILE A 163 14.50 10.51 8.13
C ILE A 163 14.02 11.25 9.38
N ASN A 164 14.22 12.57 9.46
CA ASN A 164 13.77 13.40 10.59
C ASN A 164 12.25 13.41 10.72
N GLU A 165 11.51 13.56 9.62
CA GLU A 165 10.04 13.49 9.62
C GLU A 165 9.56 12.12 10.12
N THR A 166 10.21 11.05 9.65
CA THR A 166 9.92 9.67 10.09
C THR A 166 10.22 9.48 11.58
N ASP A 167 11.38 9.98 12.06
CA ASP A 167 11.76 9.93 13.48
C ASP A 167 10.75 10.66 14.36
N ASN A 168 10.30 11.86 13.94
CA ASN A 168 9.30 12.64 14.67
C ASN A 168 7.94 11.92 14.80
N ILE A 169 7.60 11.04 13.87
CA ILE A 169 6.36 10.24 13.92
C ILE A 169 6.54 9.00 14.81
N ILE A 170 7.68 8.33 14.71
CA ILE A 170 7.90 7.02 15.35
C ILE A 170 8.35 7.16 16.80
N ARG A 171 9.23 8.11 17.12
CA ARG A 171 9.80 8.31 18.47
C ARG A 171 8.74 8.50 19.57
N PRO A 172 7.68 9.31 19.38
CA PRO A 172 6.61 9.43 20.38
C PRO A 172 5.87 8.11 20.63
N GLN A 173 5.66 7.31 19.56
CA GLN A 173 4.99 6.02 19.66
C GLN A 173 5.84 5.01 20.45
N ALA A 174 7.14 4.92 20.14
CA ALA A 174 8.10 4.10 20.88
C ALA A 174 8.21 4.54 22.36
N LYS A 175 8.28 5.86 22.62
CA LYS A 175 8.31 6.41 23.97
C LYS A 175 7.07 6.05 24.79
N LYS A 176 5.88 6.03 24.17
CA LYS A 176 4.63 5.63 24.85
C LYS A 176 4.66 4.19 25.34
N LYS A 177 5.45 3.32 24.70
CA LYS A 177 5.69 1.92 25.08
C LYS A 177 7.01 1.72 25.84
N ASN A 178 7.65 2.79 26.30
CA ASN A 178 8.96 2.73 26.97
C ASN A 178 10.05 2.00 26.14
N GLN A 179 9.91 1.94 24.82
CA GLN A 179 10.86 1.29 23.92
C GLN A 179 12.05 2.21 23.63
N THR A 180 13.23 1.62 23.44
CA THR A 180 14.44 2.32 23.00
C THR A 180 14.45 2.37 21.46
N PHE A 181 14.37 3.57 20.90
CA PHE A 181 14.44 3.78 19.44
C PHE A 181 15.71 4.55 19.07
N VAL A 182 16.59 3.91 18.29
CA VAL A 182 17.89 4.47 17.87
C VAL A 182 17.96 4.57 16.35
N VAL A 183 18.28 5.77 15.87
CA VAL A 183 18.55 6.03 14.44
C VAL A 183 20.06 6.16 14.25
N LYS A 184 20.63 5.45 13.27
CA LYS A 184 22.05 5.47 12.88
C LYS A 184 22.16 5.82 11.41
N SER A 185 22.94 6.84 11.08
CA SER A 185 23.16 7.31 9.71
C SER A 185 24.65 7.59 9.44
N ASP A 186 25.52 6.77 10.01
CA ASP A 186 26.96 6.97 9.88
C ASP A 186 27.44 6.65 8.46
N GLY A 187 28.25 7.56 7.88
CA GLY A 187 28.88 7.36 6.56
C GLY A 187 27.96 7.66 5.35
N VAL A 188 26.87 8.40 5.53
CA VAL A 188 26.04 8.91 4.43
C VAL A 188 26.69 10.18 3.90
N GLU A 189 27.24 10.13 2.67
CA GLU A 189 27.92 11.25 2.01
C GLU A 189 26.93 12.11 1.21
N TYR A 190 25.95 11.49 0.55
CA TYR A 190 24.99 12.17 -0.32
C TYR A 190 23.60 12.19 0.31
N CYS A 191 23.11 13.37 0.67
CA CYS A 191 21.75 13.54 1.24
C CYS A 191 20.73 13.96 0.20
N CYS A 192 21.12 14.70 -0.87
CA CYS A 192 20.19 15.19 -1.89
C CYS A 192 20.04 14.17 -3.01
N ILE A 193 18.82 13.65 -3.14
CA ILE A 193 18.47 12.58 -4.09
C ILE A 193 17.19 12.91 -4.85
N THR A 194 17.04 12.36 -6.04
CA THR A 194 15.78 12.43 -6.78
C THR A 194 14.92 11.23 -6.39
N ALA A 195 13.83 11.47 -5.67
CA ALA A 195 12.94 10.42 -5.16
C ALA A 195 11.49 10.89 -5.04
N ASP A 196 10.56 9.95 -4.92
CA ASP A 196 9.21 10.25 -4.46
C ASP A 196 9.20 10.28 -2.92
N LYS A 197 9.21 11.50 -2.36
CA LYS A 197 9.25 11.75 -0.92
C LYS A 197 8.13 11.02 -0.18
N LEU A 198 6.89 11.12 -0.71
CA LEU A 198 5.71 10.54 -0.07
C LEU A 198 5.80 9.01 0.00
N ARG A 199 6.19 8.38 -1.11
CA ARG A 199 6.28 6.92 -1.19
C ARG A 199 7.46 6.38 -0.37
N LEU A 200 8.60 7.06 -0.37
CA LEU A 200 9.73 6.67 0.48
C LEU A 200 9.38 6.79 1.97
N SER A 201 8.76 7.88 2.39
CA SER A 201 8.27 8.06 3.77
C SER A 201 7.24 6.98 4.14
N GLN A 202 6.31 6.64 3.24
CA GLN A 202 5.30 5.60 3.45
C GLN A 202 5.94 4.22 3.69
N ILE A 203 6.95 3.84 2.90
CA ILE A 203 7.72 2.60 3.08
C ILE A 203 8.34 2.56 4.48
N LEU A 204 9.09 3.62 4.86
CA LEU A 204 9.81 3.66 6.13
C LEU A 204 8.86 3.65 7.33
N ILE A 205 7.80 4.46 7.30
CA ILE A 205 6.79 4.54 8.37
C ILE A 205 6.08 3.20 8.53
N ASN A 206 5.71 2.53 7.45
CA ASN A 206 5.05 1.22 7.51
C ASN A 206 5.91 0.17 8.21
N ILE A 207 7.20 0.07 7.88
CA ILE A 207 8.10 -0.90 8.49
C ILE A 207 8.37 -0.53 9.95
N LEU A 208 8.67 0.74 10.24
CA LEU A 208 8.97 1.22 11.58
C LEU A 208 7.77 1.13 12.53
N SER A 209 6.57 1.45 12.05
CA SER A 209 5.34 1.30 12.85
C SER A 209 5.07 -0.17 13.18
N ASN A 210 5.36 -1.10 12.27
CA ASN A 210 5.30 -2.53 12.56
C ASN A 210 6.34 -2.92 13.63
N ALA A 211 7.58 -2.43 13.55
CA ALA A 211 8.58 -2.67 14.59
C ALA A 211 8.10 -2.18 15.96
N VAL A 212 7.58 -0.95 16.07
CA VAL A 212 7.01 -0.42 17.34
C VAL A 212 5.81 -1.25 17.81
N LYS A 213 4.97 -1.67 16.88
CA LYS A 213 3.74 -2.40 17.15
C LYS A 213 4.01 -3.78 17.77
N TYR A 214 4.93 -4.53 17.17
CA TYR A 214 5.23 -5.92 17.51
C TYR A 214 6.39 -6.10 18.48
N THR A 215 7.03 -5.01 18.90
CA THR A 215 7.99 -5.00 20.00
C THR A 215 7.26 -4.77 21.33
N GLU A 216 7.62 -5.55 22.34
CA GLU A 216 7.07 -5.44 23.69
C GLU A 216 7.52 -4.13 24.38
N GLU A 217 6.87 -3.81 25.50
CA GLU A 217 7.25 -2.66 26.31
C GLU A 217 8.70 -2.80 26.81
N GLY A 218 9.49 -1.73 26.70
CA GLY A 218 10.91 -1.73 27.08
C GLY A 218 11.84 -2.36 26.04
N GLY A 219 11.33 -2.83 24.89
CA GLY A 219 12.16 -3.43 23.85
C GLY A 219 12.99 -2.41 23.07
N ASN A 220 13.77 -2.91 22.11
CA ASN A 220 14.73 -2.12 21.33
C ASN A 220 14.40 -2.15 19.85
N ILE A 221 14.46 -0.97 19.20
CA ILE A 221 14.28 -0.80 17.78
C ILE A 221 15.44 0.03 17.24
N THR A 222 16.08 -0.45 16.17
CA THR A 222 17.18 0.25 15.51
C THR A 222 16.82 0.52 14.07
N PHE A 223 17.00 1.75 13.64
CA PHE A 223 16.91 2.16 12.23
C PHE A 223 18.28 2.62 11.75
N GLU A 224 18.92 1.87 10.86
CA GLU A 224 20.26 2.15 10.35
C GLU A 224 20.20 2.41 8.84
N ILE A 225 20.86 3.47 8.42
CA ILE A 225 21.00 3.86 7.01
C ILE A 225 22.45 3.70 6.62
N LYS A 226 22.71 2.89 5.58
CA LYS A 226 24.04 2.65 5.02
C LYS A 226 24.08 3.07 3.56
N GLU A 227 25.06 3.87 3.21
CA GLU A 227 25.40 4.13 1.81
C GLU A 227 26.27 3.01 1.27
N ILE A 228 25.91 2.47 0.11
CA ILE A 228 26.65 1.43 -0.59
C ILE A 228 27.31 2.06 -1.81
N LYS A 229 28.62 1.96 -1.91
CA LYS A 229 29.38 2.48 -3.06
C LYS A 229 28.95 1.76 -4.34
N VAL A 230 28.63 2.54 -5.36
CA VAL A 230 28.31 2.09 -6.72
C VAL A 230 29.29 2.66 -7.73
N THR A 231 29.43 2.01 -8.88
CA THR A 231 30.40 2.42 -9.91
C THR A 231 29.96 3.69 -10.64
N ASN A 232 28.66 3.96 -10.73
CA ASN A 232 28.13 5.12 -11.41
C ASN A 232 28.12 6.33 -10.44
N PRO A 233 28.87 7.42 -10.74
CA PRO A 233 28.98 8.59 -9.86
C PRO A 233 27.69 9.44 -9.79
N GLN A 234 26.70 9.18 -10.65
CA GLN A 234 25.40 9.89 -10.64
C GLN A 234 24.33 9.16 -9.83
N ILE A 235 24.66 7.98 -9.30
CA ILE A 235 23.71 7.13 -8.56
C ILE A 235 24.29 6.89 -7.17
N VAL A 236 23.43 6.97 -6.17
CA VAL A 236 23.70 6.52 -4.81
C VAL A 236 22.79 5.35 -4.46
N LYS A 237 23.31 4.38 -3.75
CA LYS A 237 22.57 3.20 -3.29
C LYS A 237 22.53 3.21 -1.78
N TYR A 238 21.31 3.16 -1.24
CA TYR A 238 21.11 3.08 0.20
C TYR A 238 20.57 1.72 0.60
N LYS A 239 20.99 1.29 1.78
CA LYS A 239 20.43 0.17 2.50
C LYS A 239 19.85 0.68 3.80
N PHE A 240 18.53 0.62 3.93
CA PHE A 240 17.78 0.92 5.14
C PHE A 240 17.58 -0.39 5.90
N ILE A 241 18.10 -0.45 7.13
CA ILE A 241 18.04 -1.64 7.99
C ILE A 241 17.21 -1.27 9.20
N ILE A 242 16.09 -1.95 9.39
CA ILE A 242 15.20 -1.76 10.54
C ILE A 242 15.16 -3.07 11.30
N SER A 243 15.65 -3.05 12.54
CA SER A 243 15.74 -4.23 13.40
C SER A 243 15.01 -3.99 14.72
N ASP A 244 14.25 -4.98 15.15
CA ASP A 244 13.57 -5.02 16.42
C ASP A 244 13.86 -6.34 17.16
N ASN A 245 13.69 -6.34 18.47
CA ASN A 245 13.73 -7.51 19.33
C ASN A 245 12.33 -7.93 19.79
N GLY A 246 11.34 -7.76 18.93
CA GLY A 246 9.95 -8.10 19.19
C GLY A 246 9.66 -9.60 19.12
N ILE A 247 8.37 -9.92 18.96
CA ILE A 247 7.88 -11.31 18.94
C ILE A 247 8.41 -12.15 17.78
N GLY A 248 8.96 -11.51 16.73
CA GLY A 248 9.38 -12.20 15.50
C GLY A 248 8.22 -12.84 14.76
N MET A 249 8.53 -13.66 13.76
CA MET A 249 7.57 -14.34 12.88
C MET A 249 7.95 -15.81 12.69
N SER A 250 6.94 -16.65 12.47
CA SER A 250 7.14 -18.05 12.10
C SER A 250 7.69 -18.19 10.67
N GLU A 251 8.40 -19.28 10.38
CA GLU A 251 8.90 -19.57 9.02
C GLU A 251 7.77 -19.69 8.00
N GLU A 252 6.60 -20.14 8.43
CA GLU A 252 5.43 -20.31 7.58
C GLU A 252 4.85 -18.96 7.19
N TYR A 253 4.64 -18.06 8.16
CA TYR A 253 4.15 -16.71 7.91
C TYR A 253 5.13 -15.85 7.11
N LEU A 254 6.44 -16.03 7.34
CA LEU A 254 7.50 -15.29 6.64
C LEU A 254 7.44 -15.48 5.11
N LYS A 255 6.97 -16.65 4.62
CA LYS A 255 6.79 -16.91 3.18
C LYS A 255 5.66 -16.07 2.58
N ASP A 256 4.70 -15.68 3.40
CA ASP A 256 3.46 -15.03 2.98
C ASP A 256 3.33 -13.57 3.44
N ILE A 257 4.36 -13.02 4.13
CA ILE A 257 4.33 -11.67 4.71
C ILE A 257 3.99 -10.55 3.71
N PHE A 258 4.32 -10.75 2.43
CA PHE A 258 4.03 -9.79 1.36
C PHE A 258 2.74 -10.08 0.60
N LYS A 259 2.04 -11.18 0.92
CA LYS A 259 0.73 -11.43 0.34
C LYS A 259 -0.29 -10.48 0.98
N PRO A 260 -1.17 -9.86 0.19
CA PRO A 260 -2.22 -9.01 0.74
C PRO A 260 -3.08 -9.80 1.75
N PHE A 261 -3.49 -9.12 2.85
CA PHE A 261 -4.42 -9.64 3.87
C PHE A 261 -3.92 -10.80 4.73
N THR A 262 -2.64 -11.16 4.62
CA THR A 262 -2.05 -12.17 5.50
C THR A 262 -1.74 -11.56 6.86
N ARG A 263 -2.10 -12.27 7.93
CA ARG A 263 -1.77 -11.96 9.32
C ARG A 263 -1.37 -13.24 10.03
N GLU A 264 -0.42 -13.16 10.92
CA GLU A 264 -0.08 -14.26 11.79
C GLU A 264 -1.10 -14.30 12.94
N GLU A 265 -1.93 -15.35 12.97
CA GLU A 265 -2.93 -15.54 14.03
C GLU A 265 -2.26 -16.24 15.22
N THR A 266 -1.87 -15.47 16.20
CA THR A 266 -1.38 -16.00 17.48
C THR A 266 -2.11 -15.26 18.62
N SER A 267 -2.19 -15.89 19.79
CA SER A 267 -2.81 -15.28 20.98
C SER A 267 -2.19 -13.93 21.37
N LEU A 268 -0.96 -13.66 20.90
CA LEU A 268 -0.25 -12.39 21.12
C LEU A 268 -0.60 -11.34 20.06
N THR A 269 -1.03 -11.75 18.86
CA THR A 269 -1.35 -10.85 17.75
C THR A 269 -2.84 -10.50 17.68
N ASP A 270 -3.73 -11.26 18.34
CA ASP A 270 -5.19 -11.00 18.35
C ASP A 270 -5.56 -9.63 18.92
N ALA A 271 -4.77 -9.12 19.87
CA ALA A 271 -4.97 -7.78 20.45
C ALA A 271 -4.42 -6.64 19.56
N VAL A 272 -3.69 -6.96 18.49
CA VAL A 272 -2.96 -5.99 17.68
C VAL A 272 -3.66 -5.77 16.34
N GLN A 273 -4.42 -4.69 16.23
CA GLN A 273 -5.17 -4.33 15.01
C GLN A 273 -4.26 -4.05 13.82
N GLY A 274 -4.64 -4.50 12.61
CA GLY A 274 -3.93 -4.22 11.36
C GLY A 274 -4.66 -4.77 10.15
N THR A 275 -4.51 -4.12 9.00
CA THR A 275 -5.18 -4.43 7.74
C THR A 275 -4.63 -5.65 7.01
N GLY A 276 -3.37 -6.04 7.29
CA GLY A 276 -2.63 -7.01 6.50
C GLY A 276 -2.23 -6.49 5.11
N LEU A 277 -2.46 -5.20 4.81
CA LEU A 277 -2.11 -4.57 3.54
C LEU A 277 -0.75 -3.88 3.57
N GLY A 278 -0.32 -3.37 4.73
CA GLY A 278 0.86 -2.51 4.83
C GLY A 278 2.12 -3.12 4.21
N MET A 279 2.43 -4.40 4.48
CA MET A 279 3.63 -5.04 3.92
C MET A 279 3.50 -5.34 2.42
N ALA A 280 2.30 -5.68 1.93
CA ALA A 280 2.05 -5.86 0.50
C ALA A 280 2.21 -4.53 -0.26
N ILE A 281 1.66 -3.43 0.27
CA ILE A 281 1.84 -2.08 -0.28
C ILE A 281 3.33 -1.70 -0.25
N THR A 282 4.01 -1.92 0.86
CA THR A 282 5.45 -1.66 1.00
C THR A 282 6.26 -2.38 -0.07
N LYS A 283 6.02 -3.68 -0.28
CA LYS A 283 6.70 -4.47 -1.30
C LYS A 283 6.46 -3.91 -2.70
N ASN A 284 5.21 -3.63 -3.05
CA ASN A 284 4.86 -3.06 -4.35
C ASN A 284 5.48 -1.68 -4.60
N LEU A 285 5.50 -0.80 -3.58
CA LEU A 285 6.16 0.51 -3.69
C LEU A 285 7.67 0.38 -3.88
N ILE A 286 8.32 -0.53 -3.15
CA ILE A 286 9.75 -0.82 -3.30
C ILE A 286 10.04 -1.33 -4.71
N ASP A 287 9.23 -2.27 -5.23
CA ASP A 287 9.39 -2.81 -6.59
C ASP A 287 9.17 -1.72 -7.65
N LEU A 288 8.17 -0.86 -7.48
CA LEU A 288 7.89 0.28 -8.35
C LEU A 288 9.06 1.28 -8.38
N MET A 289 9.73 1.47 -7.24
CA MET A 289 10.93 2.32 -7.11
C MET A 289 12.23 1.60 -7.52
N GLY A 290 12.15 0.38 -8.05
CA GLY A 290 13.32 -0.40 -8.50
C GLY A 290 14.20 -0.93 -7.37
N GLY A 291 13.69 -0.99 -6.14
CA GLY A 291 14.38 -1.48 -4.96
C GLY A 291 14.17 -2.97 -4.68
N THR A 292 14.75 -3.42 -3.58
CA THR A 292 14.56 -4.78 -3.06
C THR A 292 14.35 -4.75 -1.55
N ILE A 293 13.54 -5.66 -1.04
CA ILE A 293 13.36 -5.88 0.39
C ILE A 293 13.65 -7.32 0.77
N LYS A 294 14.40 -7.50 1.85
CA LYS A 294 14.69 -8.78 2.48
C LYS A 294 14.24 -8.73 3.94
N VAL A 295 13.64 -9.80 4.42
CA VAL A 295 13.19 -9.94 5.79
C VAL A 295 13.87 -11.14 6.43
N LEU A 296 14.43 -10.92 7.61
CA LEU A 296 15.02 -11.93 8.46
C LEU A 296 14.26 -11.90 9.80
N SER A 297 13.62 -12.98 10.17
CA SER A 297 12.88 -13.05 11.42
C SER A 297 12.97 -14.41 12.05
N THR A 298 12.97 -14.43 13.38
CA THR A 298 12.90 -15.65 14.17
C THR A 298 11.92 -15.40 15.31
N GLN A 299 10.96 -16.30 15.46
CA GLN A 299 9.92 -16.20 16.47
C GLN A 299 10.55 -16.16 17.87
N GLY A 300 10.12 -15.20 18.69
CA GLY A 300 10.65 -14.95 20.04
C GLY A 300 12.00 -14.21 20.10
N VAL A 301 12.60 -13.87 18.94
CA VAL A 301 13.91 -13.18 18.90
C VAL A 301 13.78 -11.76 18.34
N GLY A 302 12.98 -11.58 17.27
CA GLY A 302 12.74 -10.30 16.62
C GLY A 302 12.80 -10.37 15.10
N THR A 303 12.74 -9.19 14.46
CA THR A 303 12.68 -9.05 13.00
C THR A 303 13.71 -8.03 12.52
N THR A 304 14.31 -8.29 11.36
CA THR A 304 15.14 -7.34 10.61
C THR A 304 14.67 -7.22 9.18
N TYR A 305 14.33 -6.00 8.79
CA TYR A 305 14.01 -5.64 7.41
C TYR A 305 15.22 -4.95 6.79
N GLU A 306 15.61 -5.38 5.59
CA GLU A 306 16.66 -4.76 4.79
C GLU A 306 16.06 -4.28 3.48
N VAL A 307 15.91 -2.97 3.32
CA VAL A 307 15.43 -2.33 2.08
C VAL A 307 16.60 -1.73 1.36
N THR A 308 16.81 -2.11 0.09
CA THR A 308 17.91 -1.58 -0.73
C THR A 308 17.33 -0.87 -1.94
N MET A 309 17.72 0.39 -2.15
CA MET A 309 17.21 1.25 -3.23
C MET A 309 18.34 2.06 -3.86
N GLU A 310 18.20 2.33 -5.14
CA GLU A 310 19.09 3.21 -5.90
C GLU A 310 18.40 4.52 -6.26
N PHE A 311 19.10 5.63 -6.07
CA PHE A 311 18.57 6.96 -6.36
C PHE A 311 19.56 7.72 -7.23
N ARG A 312 19.04 8.61 -8.08
CA ARG A 312 19.88 9.60 -8.76
C ARG A 312 20.29 10.65 -7.73
N ILE A 313 21.57 11.04 -7.75
CA ILE A 313 22.06 12.16 -6.95
C ILE A 313 21.51 13.43 -7.58
N ALA A 314 20.84 14.28 -6.78
CA ALA A 314 20.31 15.56 -7.23
C ALA A 314 21.45 16.54 -7.55
N ASP A 315 21.26 17.43 -8.54
CA ASP A 315 22.25 18.44 -8.87
C ASP A 315 22.37 19.48 -7.75
N ILE A 316 23.50 19.50 -7.07
CA ILE A 316 23.79 20.36 -5.93
C ILE A 316 23.68 21.85 -6.29
N ASN A 317 23.96 22.21 -7.56
CA ASN A 317 23.90 23.60 -8.00
C ASN A 317 22.50 24.18 -8.08
N THR A 318 21.48 23.33 -8.28
CA THR A 318 20.07 23.71 -8.25
C THR A 318 19.46 23.68 -6.84
N ASN A 319 20.11 23.01 -5.88
CA ASN A 319 19.56 22.73 -4.56
C ASN A 319 20.37 23.28 -3.38
N LYS A 320 21.15 24.37 -3.58
CA LYS A 320 21.89 25.04 -2.49
C LYS A 320 21.04 25.37 -1.25
N ASP A 321 19.76 25.66 -1.44
CA ASP A 321 18.85 25.96 -0.35
C ASP A 321 18.49 24.73 0.49
N LEU A 322 18.46 23.52 -0.09
CA LEU A 322 18.26 22.27 0.64
C LEU A 322 19.46 21.93 1.52
N TRP A 323 20.66 22.16 1.03
CA TRP A 323 21.92 21.95 1.75
C TRP A 323 22.06 22.90 2.95
N ASN A 324 21.64 24.16 2.76
CA ASN A 324 21.72 25.19 3.81
C ASN A 324 20.70 24.99 4.94
N ARG A 325 19.54 24.38 4.67
CA ARG A 325 18.52 24.05 5.69
C ARG A 325 19.01 23.01 6.71
N TYR A 326 19.96 22.17 6.33
CA TYR A 326 20.51 21.14 7.20
C TYR A 326 21.39 21.69 8.34
N ASN A 327 22.01 22.86 8.12
CA ASN A 327 22.94 23.49 9.07
C ASN A 327 22.30 24.58 9.94
N ILE A 328 20.98 24.77 9.87
CA ILE A 328 20.29 25.72 10.75
C ILE A 328 19.90 25.00 12.03
N PRO A 329 20.38 25.43 13.21
CA PRO A 329 19.92 24.87 14.48
C PRO A 329 18.40 25.04 14.54
N LYS A 330 17.68 23.92 14.77
CA LYS A 330 16.22 23.99 15.06
C LYS A 330 16.06 24.79 16.34
N HIS A 331 15.58 26.03 16.21
CA HIS A 331 14.98 26.72 17.34
C HIS A 331 13.77 25.91 17.77
N GLU A 332 13.77 25.44 19.01
CA GLU A 332 12.58 24.93 19.68
C GLU A 332 11.49 25.99 19.54
N ASN A 333 10.38 25.62 18.93
CA ASN A 333 9.25 26.50 18.75
C ASN A 333 8.69 26.87 20.13
N GLU A 334 8.99 28.08 20.57
CA GLU A 334 8.07 28.78 21.43
C GLU A 334 6.73 28.88 20.73
N GLN A 335 5.64 28.57 21.44
CA GLN A 335 4.25 28.74 21.00
C GLN A 335 3.96 30.22 20.80
N ASN A 336 4.46 30.81 19.74
CA ASN A 336 4.04 32.13 19.29
C ASN A 336 2.92 31.93 18.29
N HIS A 337 1.75 32.46 18.58
CA HIS A 337 0.64 32.56 17.62
C HIS A 337 1.11 33.40 16.42
N VAL A 338 1.64 32.72 15.42
CA VAL A 338 2.35 33.31 14.27
C VAL A 338 1.39 34.08 13.34
N LEU A 339 0.09 33.83 13.46
CA LEU A 339 -0.93 34.32 12.55
C LEU A 339 -1.76 35.47 13.12
N VAL A 340 -1.37 36.04 14.28
CA VAL A 340 -2.07 37.19 14.89
C VAL A 340 -2.09 38.38 13.93
N GLY A 341 -3.30 38.89 13.67
CA GLY A 341 -3.51 40.02 12.78
C GLY A 341 -3.50 39.71 11.29
N LYS A 342 -3.38 38.43 10.91
CA LYS A 342 -3.54 37.99 9.53
C LYS A 342 -5.00 37.74 9.19
N ASN A 343 -5.38 38.02 7.94
CA ASN A 343 -6.72 37.80 7.44
C ASN A 343 -6.69 36.89 6.18
N PHE A 344 -7.43 35.81 6.19
CA PHE A 344 -7.43 34.82 5.11
C PHE A 344 -8.80 34.69 4.46
N LEU A 345 -8.82 34.39 3.18
CA LEU A 345 -10.01 33.96 2.45
C LEU A 345 -9.94 32.47 2.21
N ILE A 346 -10.96 31.73 2.65
CA ILE A 346 -11.09 30.29 2.46
C ILE A 346 -12.15 30.03 1.38
N ALA A 347 -11.78 29.38 0.30
CA ALA A 347 -12.69 28.92 -0.74
C ALA A 347 -12.77 27.39 -0.67
N GLU A 348 -13.88 26.87 -0.17
CA GLU A 348 -14.14 25.46 0.09
C GLU A 348 -15.64 25.20 -0.02
N ASP A 349 -16.05 24.22 -0.84
CA ASP A 349 -17.47 23.90 -1.05
C ASP A 349 -18.05 23.01 0.04
N ASN A 350 -17.22 22.26 0.74
CA ASN A 350 -17.62 21.46 1.88
C ASN A 350 -17.64 22.30 3.17
N GLY A 351 -18.84 22.57 3.68
CA GLY A 351 -19.01 23.37 4.88
C GLY A 351 -18.26 22.84 6.11
N ILE A 352 -18.12 21.52 6.27
CA ILE A 352 -17.39 20.92 7.40
C ILE A 352 -15.90 21.24 7.29
N ASN A 353 -15.31 21.10 6.10
CA ASN A 353 -13.91 21.42 5.87
C ASN A 353 -13.64 22.91 6.09
N SER A 354 -14.52 23.75 5.56
CA SER A 354 -14.45 25.21 5.71
C SER A 354 -14.48 25.64 7.18
N ASP A 355 -15.43 25.11 7.96
CA ASP A 355 -15.56 25.40 9.39
C ASP A 355 -14.36 24.90 10.19
N MET A 356 -13.85 23.71 9.90
CA MET A 356 -12.66 23.14 10.54
C MET A 356 -11.42 24.02 10.29
N LEU A 357 -11.16 24.38 9.03
CA LEU A 357 -10.01 25.22 8.68
C LEU A 357 -10.11 26.60 9.32
N LYS A 358 -11.32 27.18 9.34
CA LYS A 358 -11.59 28.47 9.99
C LYS A 358 -11.29 28.44 11.49
N GLU A 359 -11.71 27.39 12.21
CA GLU A 359 -11.43 27.26 13.64
C GLU A 359 -9.93 27.07 13.92
N LEU A 360 -9.24 26.23 13.14
CA LEU A 360 -7.79 26.04 13.27
C LEU A 360 -7.01 27.35 13.09
N LEU A 361 -7.36 28.14 12.07
CA LEU A 361 -6.70 29.42 11.82
C LEU A 361 -7.02 30.48 12.89
N LYS A 362 -8.22 30.44 13.46
CA LYS A 362 -8.60 31.29 14.59
C LYS A 362 -7.85 30.95 15.88
N GLU A 363 -7.62 29.66 16.16
CA GLU A 363 -6.80 29.22 17.30
C GLU A 363 -5.38 29.79 17.20
N GLU A 364 -4.85 29.97 15.98
CA GLU A 364 -3.55 30.59 15.71
C GLU A 364 -3.61 32.13 15.64
N GLY A 365 -4.79 32.74 15.89
CA GLY A 365 -4.98 34.17 15.99
C GLY A 365 -5.31 34.90 14.68
N ALA A 366 -5.64 34.16 13.60
CA ALA A 366 -6.03 34.74 12.32
C ALA A 366 -7.54 35.05 12.24
N ALA A 367 -7.91 36.02 11.38
CA ALA A 367 -9.27 36.24 10.93
C ALA A 367 -9.50 35.52 9.57
N CYS A 368 -10.72 35.00 9.35
CA CYS A 368 -11.03 34.24 8.14
C CYS A 368 -12.41 34.58 7.61
N ASP A 369 -12.49 34.83 6.29
CA ASP A 369 -13.72 34.90 5.52
C ASP A 369 -13.85 33.59 4.69
N CYS A 370 -15.10 33.13 4.49
CA CYS A 370 -15.33 31.86 3.78
C CYS A 370 -16.19 32.07 2.54
N ALA A 371 -15.76 31.52 1.41
CA ALA A 371 -16.47 31.44 0.14
C ALA A 371 -16.86 29.99 -0.15
N LYS A 372 -18.08 29.74 -0.65
CA LYS A 372 -18.62 28.39 -0.88
C LYS A 372 -18.22 27.75 -2.21
N ASN A 373 -17.60 28.50 -3.10
CA ASN A 373 -17.09 28.05 -4.42
C ASN A 373 -16.11 29.08 -4.98
N GLY A 374 -15.46 28.75 -6.09
CA GLY A 374 -14.49 29.62 -6.75
C GLY A 374 -15.07 30.96 -7.20
N MET A 375 -16.32 30.98 -7.69
CA MET A 375 -17.00 32.20 -8.13
C MET A 375 -17.22 33.17 -6.96
N ALA A 376 -17.68 32.66 -5.81
CA ALA A 376 -17.86 33.47 -4.62
C ALA A 376 -16.51 34.02 -4.09
N ALA A 377 -15.44 33.22 -4.15
CA ALA A 377 -14.10 33.66 -3.76
C ALA A 377 -13.59 34.82 -4.64
N VAL A 378 -13.76 34.67 -5.96
CA VAL A 378 -13.42 35.73 -6.94
C VAL A 378 -14.22 37.02 -6.69
N ASP A 379 -15.50 36.90 -6.37
CA ASP A 379 -16.36 38.06 -6.08
C ASP A 379 -15.98 38.73 -4.77
N MET A 380 -15.76 37.96 -3.71
CA MET A 380 -15.29 38.50 -2.42
C MET A 380 -13.93 39.20 -2.55
N PHE A 381 -12.99 38.60 -3.31
CA PHE A 381 -11.68 39.22 -3.56
C PHE A 381 -11.82 40.52 -4.37
N ARG A 382 -12.70 40.54 -5.38
CA ARG A 382 -12.96 41.74 -6.19
C ARG A 382 -13.45 42.94 -5.37
N HIS A 383 -14.28 42.68 -4.36
CA HIS A 383 -14.87 43.71 -3.51
C HIS A 383 -14.03 44.00 -2.25
N SER A 384 -12.93 43.27 -2.06
CA SER A 384 -12.04 43.52 -0.92
C SER A 384 -11.18 44.76 -1.10
N LYS A 385 -10.74 45.33 0.03
CA LYS A 385 -9.76 46.41 0.02
C LYS A 385 -8.37 45.86 -0.27
N LYS A 386 -7.50 46.71 -0.87
CA LYS A 386 -6.09 46.34 -1.09
C LYS A 386 -5.43 45.89 0.23
N GLY A 387 -4.85 44.71 0.26
CA GLY A 387 -4.21 44.13 1.45
C GLY A 387 -5.16 43.59 2.50
N GLN A 388 -6.46 43.47 2.19
CA GLN A 388 -7.44 42.90 3.12
C GLN A 388 -7.16 41.42 3.42
N TYR A 389 -6.73 40.64 2.42
CA TYR A 389 -6.36 39.24 2.58
C TYR A 389 -4.86 39.06 2.41
N ASP A 390 -4.23 38.41 3.39
CA ASP A 390 -2.81 38.05 3.35
C ASP A 390 -2.59 36.77 2.48
N LEU A 391 -3.58 35.86 2.47
CA LEU A 391 -3.53 34.60 1.72
C LEU A 391 -4.96 34.13 1.38
N ILE A 392 -5.07 33.34 0.32
CA ILE A 392 -6.30 32.66 -0.08
C ILE A 392 -6.04 31.15 -0.06
N PHE A 393 -6.78 30.41 0.76
CA PHE A 393 -6.87 28.95 0.68
C PHE A 393 -7.93 28.61 -0.36
N MET A 394 -7.52 27.87 -1.41
CA MET A 394 -8.37 27.60 -2.56
C MET A 394 -8.45 26.09 -2.79
N ASP A 395 -9.61 25.48 -2.55
CA ASP A 395 -9.82 24.11 -2.97
C ASP A 395 -9.80 24.02 -4.51
N VAL A 396 -9.26 22.93 -5.02
CA VAL A 396 -9.13 22.69 -6.46
C VAL A 396 -10.45 22.25 -7.07
N GLN A 397 -11.18 21.37 -6.37
CA GLN A 397 -12.40 20.74 -6.88
C GLN A 397 -13.64 21.38 -6.26
N MET A 398 -14.15 22.43 -6.87
CA MET A 398 -15.40 23.09 -6.45
C MET A 398 -16.40 23.15 -7.60
N PRO A 399 -17.72 23.15 -7.31
CA PRO A 399 -18.76 23.36 -8.30
C PRO A 399 -18.74 24.79 -8.87
N ASP A 400 -19.31 24.96 -10.06
CA ASP A 400 -19.47 26.19 -10.82
C ASP A 400 -18.17 26.81 -11.37
N MET A 401 -17.13 26.93 -10.55
CA MET A 401 -15.80 27.41 -10.92
C MET A 401 -14.77 26.69 -10.08
N ASP A 402 -13.86 25.97 -10.71
CA ASP A 402 -12.79 25.24 -10.04
C ASP A 402 -11.71 26.21 -9.49
N GLY A 403 -10.86 25.69 -8.59
CA GLY A 403 -9.82 26.50 -7.94
C GLY A 403 -8.76 27.03 -8.89
N TYR A 404 -8.49 26.32 -10.00
CA TYR A 404 -7.55 26.80 -11.02
C TYR A 404 -8.11 27.97 -11.81
N GLU A 405 -9.39 27.92 -12.16
CA GLU A 405 -10.10 29.00 -12.84
C GLU A 405 -10.22 30.23 -11.94
N ALA A 406 -10.62 30.01 -10.68
CA ALA A 406 -10.71 31.07 -9.68
C ALA A 406 -9.37 31.75 -9.44
N THR A 407 -8.31 30.98 -9.29
CA THR A 407 -6.94 31.50 -9.09
C THR A 407 -6.47 32.32 -10.30
N ARG A 408 -6.75 31.86 -11.54
CA ARG A 408 -6.42 32.60 -12.75
C ARG A 408 -7.20 33.92 -12.81
N ALA A 409 -8.49 33.89 -12.50
CA ALA A 409 -9.33 35.08 -12.50
C ALA A 409 -8.83 36.13 -11.46
N ILE A 410 -8.49 35.70 -10.24
CA ILE A 410 -7.94 36.58 -9.19
C ILE A 410 -6.60 37.19 -9.62
N ARG A 411 -5.67 36.39 -10.17
CA ARG A 411 -4.35 36.88 -10.63
C ARG A 411 -4.43 37.82 -11.82
N GLN A 412 -5.48 37.76 -12.64
CA GLN A 412 -5.72 38.67 -13.76
C GLN A 412 -6.35 39.98 -13.35
N MET A 413 -6.90 40.06 -12.14
CA MET A 413 -7.46 41.32 -11.62
C MET A 413 -6.33 42.31 -11.35
N LYS A 414 -6.35 43.45 -12.05
CA LYS A 414 -5.60 44.60 -11.62
C LYS A 414 -6.36 45.16 -10.42
N HIS A 415 -5.86 44.91 -9.21
CA HIS A 415 -6.39 45.60 -8.04
C HIS A 415 -6.27 47.13 -8.31
N PRO A 416 -7.33 47.90 -8.23
CA PRO A 416 -7.17 49.36 -8.26
C PRO A 416 -6.24 49.71 -7.09
N ASP A 417 -5.27 50.56 -7.32
CA ASP A 417 -4.14 50.96 -6.47
C ASP A 417 -4.44 51.11 -4.99
#